data_9481bd285e2ba6a39eeec19983178dd0
#
_entry.id   9481bd285e2ba6a39eeec19983178dd0
#
_cell.length_a   1.000
_cell.length_b   1.000
_cell.length_c   1.000
_cell.angle_alpha   90.00
_cell.angle_beta   90.00
_cell.angle_gamma   90.00
#
_symmetry.space_group_name_H-M   'P 1'
#
loop_
_entity.id
_entity.type
_entity.pdbx_description
1 polymer ?
#
loop_
_entity_poly.entity_id
_entity_poly.type
_entity_poly.pdbx_seq_one_letter_code
_entity_poly.pdbx_strand_id
1 'polypeptide(L)'
;MNKYKKTYNVILDNMDLYEYRLRPISAIMYMQDAFARYTATKDMAAYNLFATNQYWIVAEFNIDFIKDLPFWSEEIEINIWISEITKLKIYTDYELKYKNKTFAKGNALWFILDKETKRPSKTDILTERFEICDELTLGEHKKFILPVATEIYTKIEHTNNLSDTDFNKHVNNKSYINIAEMTVPDEFRKSCRLKNLHIRFNKETFLGDTLTCTTNRTEKPYQYTHIIEKDGVSVCDIVTVWEQKSNKENIVEYNLEIKNEKQ
;
A
#
# COMPACT_ATOMS: atom_id res chain seq x y z
N MET A 1 21.19 7.14 12.81
CA MET A 1 20.10 6.14 12.81
C MET A 1 20.04 5.49 11.44
N ASN A 2 20.17 4.17 11.37
CA ASN A 2 20.26 3.46 10.08
C ASN A 2 18.86 3.15 9.54
N LYS A 3 18.37 4.03 8.65
CA LYS A 3 17.22 3.71 7.79
C LYS A 3 17.73 2.81 6.66
N TYR A 4 17.02 1.72 6.37
CA TYR A 4 17.31 0.91 5.19
C TYR A 4 16.82 1.65 3.95
N LYS A 5 17.67 1.72 2.95
CA LYS A 5 17.44 2.45 1.72
C LYS A 5 17.43 1.49 0.54
N LYS A 6 16.42 1.62 -0.32
CA LYS A 6 16.32 0.87 -1.57
C LYS A 6 15.85 1.77 -2.70
N THR A 7 16.51 1.66 -3.84
CA THR A 7 16.16 2.35 -5.06
C THR A 7 15.44 1.43 -6.03
N TYR A 8 14.45 1.98 -6.75
CA TYR A 8 13.64 1.29 -7.76
C TYR A 8 13.44 2.18 -8.97
N ASN A 9 13.35 1.56 -10.15
CA ASN A 9 12.86 2.25 -11.35
C ASN A 9 11.34 2.11 -11.45
N VAL A 10 10.66 3.19 -11.87
CA VAL A 10 9.23 3.15 -12.19
C VAL A 10 9.06 2.40 -13.51
N ILE A 11 8.43 1.24 -13.47
CA ILE A 11 8.20 0.38 -14.63
C ILE A 11 6.81 0.60 -15.24
N LEU A 12 6.62 0.20 -16.49
CA LEU A 12 5.37 0.40 -17.24
C LEU A 12 4.13 -0.15 -16.52
N ASP A 13 4.22 -1.34 -15.94
CA ASP A 13 3.10 -1.99 -15.24
C ASP A 13 2.62 -1.23 -14.00
N ASN A 14 3.40 -0.27 -13.54
CA ASN A 14 3.11 0.52 -12.36
C ASN A 14 2.60 1.93 -12.70
N MET A 15 2.24 2.18 -13.96
CA MET A 15 1.78 3.48 -14.43
C MET A 15 0.29 3.69 -14.21
N ASP A 16 -0.08 4.95 -13.99
CA ASP A 16 -1.47 5.38 -14.02
C ASP A 16 -2.04 5.32 -15.46
N LEU A 17 -3.34 5.12 -15.56
CA LEU A 17 -4.01 4.97 -16.87
C LEU A 17 -4.10 6.27 -17.67
N TYR A 18 -4.04 7.43 -17.00
CA TYR A 18 -4.27 8.75 -17.58
C TYR A 18 -3.03 9.62 -17.60
N GLU A 19 -2.05 9.29 -16.78
CA GLU A 19 -0.83 10.04 -16.61
C GLU A 19 0.37 9.09 -16.74
N TYR A 20 1.45 9.51 -17.39
CA TYR A 20 2.68 8.71 -17.43
C TYR A 20 3.44 8.75 -16.09
N ARG A 21 2.68 8.74 -15.00
CA ARG A 21 3.17 8.79 -13.62
C ARG A 21 2.95 7.47 -12.91
N LEU A 22 3.72 7.24 -11.87
CA LEU A 22 3.52 6.10 -10.96
C LEU A 22 2.07 6.08 -10.46
N ARG A 23 1.43 4.94 -10.56
CA ARG A 23 0.11 4.70 -9.98
C ARG A 23 0.23 4.67 -8.44
N PRO A 24 -0.63 5.42 -7.69
CA PRO A 24 -0.52 5.51 -6.23
C PRO A 24 -0.44 4.16 -5.54
N ILE A 25 -1.28 3.21 -5.94
CA ILE A 25 -1.30 1.85 -5.40
C ILE A 25 0.03 1.11 -5.58
N SER A 26 0.78 1.38 -6.65
CA SER A 26 2.06 0.74 -6.88
C SER A 26 3.11 1.15 -5.83
N ALA A 27 2.93 2.28 -5.14
CA ALA A 27 3.79 2.68 -4.03
C ALA A 27 3.78 1.62 -2.91
N ILE A 28 2.62 1.02 -2.60
CA ILE A 28 2.50 -0.04 -1.58
C ILE A 28 3.31 -1.28 -1.97
N MET A 29 3.33 -1.63 -3.26
CA MET A 29 4.14 -2.77 -3.74
C MET A 29 5.62 -2.55 -3.50
N TYR A 30 6.12 -1.34 -3.78
CA TYR A 30 7.50 -0.98 -3.49
C TYR A 30 7.79 -0.95 -1.98
N MET A 31 6.82 -0.50 -1.15
CA MET A 31 6.95 -0.54 0.32
C MET A 31 7.05 -1.97 0.82
N GLN A 32 6.23 -2.89 0.31
CA GLN A 32 6.28 -4.32 0.66
C GLN A 32 7.60 -4.96 0.23
N ASP A 33 8.09 -4.71 -0.99
CA ASP A 33 9.37 -5.24 -1.45
C ASP A 33 10.54 -4.66 -0.64
N ALA A 34 10.49 -3.37 -0.29
CA ALA A 34 11.50 -2.74 0.56
C ALA A 34 11.54 -3.39 1.95
N PHE A 35 10.38 -3.71 2.55
CA PHE A 35 10.29 -4.44 3.80
C PHE A 35 10.91 -5.84 3.68
N ALA A 36 10.53 -6.60 2.63
CA ALA A 36 11.06 -7.94 2.41
C ALA A 36 12.59 -7.94 2.26
N ARG A 37 13.14 -6.96 1.54
CA ARG A 37 14.60 -6.78 1.40
C ARG A 37 15.26 -6.34 2.70
N TYR A 38 14.65 -5.43 3.44
CA TYR A 38 15.17 -4.98 4.72
C TYR A 38 15.25 -6.15 5.71
N THR A 39 14.19 -6.94 5.83
CA THR A 39 14.18 -8.10 6.72
C THR A 39 15.17 -9.18 6.26
N ALA A 40 15.40 -9.33 4.95
CA ALA A 40 16.42 -10.24 4.42
C ALA A 40 17.85 -9.87 4.86
N THR A 41 18.17 -8.57 5.03
CA THR A 41 19.50 -8.16 5.54
C THR A 41 19.75 -8.56 6.99
N LYS A 42 18.73 -9.04 7.68
CA LYS A 42 18.74 -9.41 9.10
C LYS A 42 18.40 -10.90 9.33
N ASP A 43 18.46 -11.73 8.28
CA ASP A 43 18.07 -13.15 8.31
C ASP A 43 16.62 -13.37 8.80
N MET A 44 15.73 -12.42 8.46
CA MET A 44 14.31 -12.43 8.81
C MET A 44 13.41 -12.38 7.56
N ALA A 45 13.93 -12.76 6.39
CA ALA A 45 13.11 -12.88 5.19
C ALA A 45 12.04 -13.96 5.33
N ALA A 46 11.06 -13.96 4.43
CA ALA A 46 9.97 -14.94 4.43
C ALA A 46 10.48 -16.39 4.49
N TYR A 47 11.53 -16.74 3.72
CA TYR A 47 12.09 -18.08 3.73
C TYR A 47 12.79 -18.45 5.04
N ASN A 48 13.37 -17.48 5.77
CA ASN A 48 13.95 -17.72 7.10
C ASN A 48 12.87 -18.07 8.13
N LEU A 49 11.78 -17.29 8.15
CA LEU A 49 10.63 -17.55 9.02
C LEU A 49 9.92 -18.85 8.65
N PHE A 50 9.85 -19.16 7.36
CA PHE A 50 9.25 -20.43 6.88
C PHE A 50 9.97 -21.66 7.47
N ALA A 51 11.28 -21.59 7.64
CA ALA A 51 12.08 -22.64 8.26
C ALA A 51 11.78 -22.85 9.76
N THR A 52 11.24 -21.82 10.43
CA THR A 52 10.86 -21.86 11.85
C THR A 52 9.34 -21.94 12.06
N ASN A 53 8.61 -22.42 11.04
CA ASN A 53 7.14 -22.56 11.07
C ASN A 53 6.38 -21.22 11.27
N GLN A 54 6.96 -20.12 10.80
CA GLN A 54 6.42 -18.78 10.94
C GLN A 54 6.32 -18.08 9.59
N TYR A 55 5.55 -16.97 9.51
CA TYR A 55 5.50 -16.11 8.33
C TYR A 55 5.07 -14.69 8.68
N TRP A 56 5.50 -13.75 7.82
CA TRP A 56 5.09 -12.35 7.90
C TRP A 56 3.67 -12.16 7.37
N ILE A 57 2.88 -11.35 8.07
CA ILE A 57 1.69 -10.73 7.51
C ILE A 57 1.74 -9.22 7.72
N VAL A 58 1.23 -8.48 6.76
CA VAL A 58 0.86 -7.08 6.93
C VAL A 58 -0.62 -7.00 7.29
N ALA A 59 -0.93 -6.26 8.35
CA ALA A 59 -2.31 -6.05 8.77
C ALA A 59 -2.87 -4.71 8.29
N GLU A 60 -2.02 -3.67 8.24
CA GLU A 60 -2.44 -2.33 7.84
C GLU A 60 -1.33 -1.63 7.04
N PHE A 61 -1.76 -0.81 6.07
CA PHE A 61 -0.94 0.25 5.46
C PHE A 61 -1.67 1.57 5.56
N ASN A 62 -0.94 2.64 5.88
CA ASN A 62 -1.42 4.01 5.79
C ASN A 62 -0.38 4.83 5.02
N ILE A 63 -0.78 5.50 3.94
CA ILE A 63 0.12 6.27 3.09
C ILE A 63 -0.51 7.59 2.68
N ASP A 64 0.25 8.68 2.86
CA ASP A 64 -0.07 10.02 2.39
C ASP A 64 0.76 10.35 1.14
N PHE A 65 0.09 10.75 0.07
CA PHE A 65 0.70 11.29 -1.14
C PHE A 65 0.76 12.81 -1.02
N ILE A 66 1.98 13.36 -0.93
CA ILE A 66 2.23 14.76 -0.56
C ILE A 66 2.43 15.63 -1.81
N LYS A 67 2.98 15.02 -2.87
CA LYS A 67 3.36 15.69 -4.13
C LYS A 67 3.04 14.81 -5.32
N ASP A 68 3.28 15.36 -6.50
CA ASP A 68 3.18 14.63 -7.75
C ASP A 68 4.04 13.38 -7.73
N LEU A 69 3.47 12.33 -8.30
CA LEU A 69 4.11 11.04 -8.40
C LEU A 69 5.15 11.05 -9.54
N PRO A 70 6.24 10.30 -9.42
CA PRO A 70 7.29 10.24 -10.43
C PRO A 70 6.80 9.68 -11.76
N PHE A 71 7.45 10.07 -12.86
CA PHE A 71 7.15 9.57 -14.20
C PHE A 71 7.74 8.18 -14.45
N TRP A 72 7.32 7.57 -15.54
CA TRP A 72 7.91 6.35 -16.07
C TRP A 72 9.43 6.50 -16.27
N SER A 73 10.15 5.39 -16.06
CA SER A 73 11.61 5.26 -16.11
C SER A 73 12.41 6.05 -15.07
N GLU A 74 11.76 6.86 -14.26
CA GLU A 74 12.42 7.59 -13.20
C GLU A 74 12.78 6.70 -12.01
N GLU A 75 13.86 7.07 -11.31
CA GLU A 75 14.30 6.38 -10.12
C GLU A 75 13.63 6.94 -8.87
N ILE A 76 13.09 6.06 -8.04
CA ILE A 76 12.55 6.39 -6.72
C ILE A 76 13.39 5.74 -5.62
N GLU A 77 13.52 6.44 -4.51
CA GLU A 77 14.18 5.96 -3.31
C GLU A 77 13.15 5.70 -2.21
N ILE A 78 13.21 4.53 -1.62
CA ILE A 78 12.40 4.19 -0.44
C ILE A 78 13.33 4.04 0.75
N ASN A 79 13.10 4.87 1.76
CA ASN A 79 13.69 4.73 3.07
C ASN A 79 12.66 4.05 3.98
N ILE A 80 13.07 2.96 4.63
CA ILE A 80 12.25 2.19 5.57
C ILE A 80 13.03 1.97 6.87
N TRP A 81 12.32 1.97 7.98
CA TRP A 81 12.84 1.62 9.29
C TRP A 81 11.74 1.01 10.16
N ILE A 82 12.14 0.25 11.16
CA ILE A 82 11.23 -0.18 12.21
C ILE A 82 11.15 0.95 13.23
N SER A 83 9.95 1.47 13.43
CA SER A 83 9.69 2.58 14.34
C SER A 83 9.25 2.14 15.72
N GLU A 84 8.62 0.96 15.82
CA GLU A 84 8.19 0.39 17.11
C GLU A 84 8.09 -1.13 17.01
N ILE A 85 8.50 -1.82 18.06
CA ILE A 85 8.27 -3.25 18.29
C ILE A 85 7.59 -3.40 19.64
N THR A 86 6.41 -3.98 19.66
CA THR A 86 5.72 -4.41 20.88
C THR A 86 5.80 -5.93 21.00
N LYS A 87 5.19 -6.51 22.02
CA LYS A 87 5.18 -7.97 22.24
C LYS A 87 4.74 -8.79 21.01
N LEU A 88 3.85 -8.24 20.16
CA LEU A 88 3.27 -8.95 19.03
C LEU A 88 3.26 -8.13 17.72
N LYS A 89 3.40 -6.81 17.80
CA LYS A 89 3.24 -5.87 16.70
C LYS A 89 4.57 -5.27 16.30
N ILE A 90 4.75 -5.09 15.01
CA ILE A 90 5.91 -4.41 14.44
C ILE A 90 5.37 -3.28 13.56
N TYR A 91 5.78 -2.05 13.87
CA TYR A 91 5.47 -0.89 13.03
C TYR A 91 6.70 -0.50 12.24
N THR A 92 6.46 -0.23 10.97
CA THR A 92 7.47 0.30 10.05
C THR A 92 7.01 1.63 9.50
N ASP A 93 7.94 2.56 9.37
CA ASP A 93 7.72 3.84 8.73
C ASP A 93 8.48 3.92 7.42
N TYR A 94 7.92 4.69 6.47
CA TYR A 94 8.42 4.80 5.11
C TYR A 94 8.45 6.25 4.65
N GLU A 95 9.52 6.60 3.96
CA GLU A 95 9.61 7.84 3.21
C GLU A 95 9.99 7.52 1.77
N LEU A 96 9.15 7.94 0.82
CA LEU A 96 9.32 7.71 -0.61
C LEU A 96 9.78 9.01 -1.27
N LYS A 97 10.94 8.96 -1.92
CA LYS A 97 11.59 10.14 -2.53
C LYS A 97 11.76 9.97 -4.03
N TYR A 98 11.68 11.10 -4.68
CA TYR A 98 12.00 11.29 -6.08
C TYR A 98 12.78 12.58 -6.25
N LYS A 99 13.94 12.54 -6.94
CA LYS A 99 14.85 13.69 -7.08
C LYS A 99 15.11 14.39 -5.73
N ASN A 100 15.40 13.61 -4.70
CA ASN A 100 15.61 14.06 -3.31
C ASN A 100 14.43 14.81 -2.65
N LYS A 101 13.23 14.74 -3.23
CA LYS A 101 12.00 15.32 -2.65
C LYS A 101 11.06 14.19 -2.25
N THR A 102 10.54 14.27 -1.03
CA THR A 102 9.54 13.32 -0.55
C THR A 102 8.24 13.54 -1.29
N PHE A 103 7.73 12.48 -1.96
CA PHE A 103 6.44 12.51 -2.64
C PHE A 103 5.36 11.74 -1.89
N ALA A 104 5.75 10.75 -1.05
CA ALA A 104 4.84 10.04 -0.20
C ALA A 104 5.50 9.65 1.13
N LYS A 105 4.67 9.50 2.17
CA LYS A 105 5.03 9.03 3.50
C LYS A 105 4.02 7.99 3.95
N GLY A 106 4.44 7.01 4.72
CA GLY A 106 3.50 6.00 5.18
C GLY A 106 4.03 5.19 6.33
N ASN A 107 3.16 4.38 6.89
CA ASN A 107 3.51 3.34 7.85
C ASN A 107 2.75 2.04 7.58
N ALA A 108 3.24 0.97 8.18
CA ALA A 108 2.58 -0.33 8.10
C ALA A 108 2.65 -1.05 9.45
N LEU A 109 1.63 -1.83 9.72
CA LEU A 109 1.55 -2.74 10.86
C LEU A 109 1.75 -4.17 10.39
N TRP A 110 2.74 -4.83 10.97
CA TRP A 110 3.11 -6.20 10.67
C TRP A 110 2.95 -7.11 11.89
N PHE A 111 2.74 -8.39 11.60
CA PHE A 111 2.81 -9.48 12.57
C PHE A 111 3.66 -10.62 12.01
N ILE A 112 4.22 -11.40 12.93
CA ILE A 112 4.70 -12.75 12.63
C ILE A 112 3.64 -13.71 13.12
N LEU A 113 3.14 -14.58 12.24
CA LEU A 113 2.20 -15.63 12.62
C LEU A 113 2.88 -16.99 12.67
N ASP A 114 2.45 -17.82 13.59
CA ASP A 114 2.71 -19.26 13.59
C ASP A 114 1.81 -19.93 12.51
N LYS A 115 2.38 -20.81 11.72
CA LYS A 115 1.71 -21.43 10.56
C LYS A 115 0.59 -22.39 10.94
N GLU A 116 0.74 -23.11 12.05
CA GLU A 116 -0.22 -24.12 12.48
C GLU A 116 -1.40 -23.46 13.20
N THR A 117 -1.08 -22.62 14.18
CA THR A 117 -2.10 -22.00 15.04
C THR A 117 -2.73 -20.75 14.44
N LYS A 118 -2.10 -20.15 13.42
CA LYS A 118 -2.49 -18.86 12.82
C LYS A 118 -2.53 -17.70 13.83
N ARG A 119 -1.83 -17.83 14.95
CA ARG A 119 -1.78 -16.82 16.00
C ARG A 119 -0.50 -16.00 15.92
N PRO A 120 -0.53 -14.72 16.35
CA PRO A 120 0.67 -13.92 16.45
C PRO A 120 1.73 -14.54 17.37
N SER A 121 2.94 -14.63 16.85
CA SER A 121 4.13 -15.06 17.59
C SER A 121 4.76 -13.87 18.32
N LYS A 122 5.55 -14.14 19.36
CA LYS A 122 6.33 -13.10 20.04
C LYS A 122 7.41 -12.55 19.12
N THR A 123 7.72 -11.27 19.29
CA THR A 123 8.67 -10.52 18.49
C THR A 123 10.03 -10.31 19.15
N ASP A 124 10.31 -11.01 20.25
CA ASP A 124 11.52 -10.81 21.08
C ASP A 124 12.82 -10.86 20.24
N ILE A 125 12.89 -11.82 19.29
CA ILE A 125 14.04 -11.97 18.39
C ILE A 125 14.28 -10.73 17.50
N LEU A 126 13.27 -9.93 17.23
CA LEU A 126 13.40 -8.77 16.34
C LEU A 126 14.16 -7.63 17.04
N THR A 127 13.99 -7.48 18.36
CA THR A 127 14.67 -6.43 19.11
C THR A 127 16.18 -6.63 19.17
N GLU A 128 16.66 -7.87 18.98
CA GLU A 128 18.06 -8.21 18.89
C GLU A 128 18.64 -7.96 17.48
N ARG A 129 17.79 -8.02 16.45
CA ARG A 129 18.22 -7.95 15.05
C ARG A 129 18.05 -6.57 14.41
N PHE A 130 17.10 -5.78 14.90
CA PHE A 130 16.78 -4.49 14.32
C PHE A 130 16.98 -3.35 15.32
N GLU A 131 17.61 -2.30 14.84
CA GLU A 131 17.65 -1.02 15.55
C GLU A 131 16.29 -0.31 15.34
N ILE A 132 15.70 0.18 16.43
CA ILE A 132 14.48 0.97 16.39
C ILE A 132 14.82 2.43 16.12
N CYS A 133 14.14 3.04 15.16
CA CYS A 133 14.17 4.47 14.92
C CYS A 133 12.77 5.03 15.19
N ASP A 134 12.62 5.76 16.28
CA ASP A 134 11.35 6.29 16.80
C ASP A 134 10.76 7.46 15.99
N GLU A 135 11.37 7.80 14.87
CA GLU A 135 10.83 8.80 13.94
C GLU A 135 9.55 8.28 13.28
N LEU A 136 8.47 9.04 13.40
CA LEU A 136 7.15 8.70 12.82
C LEU A 136 6.85 9.60 11.63
N THR A 137 6.68 9.01 10.45
CA THR A 137 6.45 9.77 9.20
C THR A 137 5.10 10.48 9.16
N LEU A 138 4.08 9.89 9.82
CA LEU A 138 2.72 10.42 9.89
C LEU A 138 2.36 10.96 11.28
N GLY A 139 3.37 11.18 12.15
CA GLY A 139 3.23 11.74 13.49
C GLY A 139 2.79 10.74 14.56
N GLU A 140 2.00 9.74 14.22
CA GLU A 140 1.57 8.66 15.12
C GLU A 140 1.15 7.41 14.32
N HIS A 141 1.13 6.25 14.99
CA HIS A 141 0.53 5.02 14.44
C HIS A 141 -0.98 5.03 14.72
N LYS A 142 -1.73 5.68 13.81
CA LYS A 142 -3.18 5.77 13.93
C LYS A 142 -3.82 4.40 13.79
N LYS A 143 -4.67 4.05 14.75
CA LYS A 143 -5.53 2.87 14.61
C LYS A 143 -6.45 3.06 13.40
N PHE A 144 -6.60 2.00 12.60
CA PHE A 144 -7.58 1.99 11.52
C PHE A 144 -8.99 2.19 12.09
N ILE A 145 -9.70 3.17 11.56
CA ILE A 145 -11.11 3.45 11.86
C ILE A 145 -11.84 3.51 10.54
N LEU A 146 -12.84 2.64 10.35
CA LEU A 146 -13.72 2.69 9.20
C LEU A 146 -14.74 3.81 9.42
N PRO A 147 -14.74 4.87 8.58
CA PRO A 147 -15.73 5.95 8.67
C PRO A 147 -17.15 5.42 8.42
N VAL A 148 -18.14 6.09 9.01
CA VAL A 148 -19.55 5.75 8.79
C VAL A 148 -19.91 6.03 7.34
N ALA A 149 -20.47 5.03 6.66
CA ALA A 149 -21.01 5.14 5.32
C ALA A 149 -22.32 5.93 5.32
N THR A 150 -22.48 6.86 4.38
CA THR A 150 -23.73 7.63 4.21
C THR A 150 -24.58 7.07 3.08
N GLU A 151 -23.95 6.65 1.98
CA GLU A 151 -24.65 6.05 0.85
C GLU A 151 -23.73 5.13 0.05
N ILE A 152 -24.27 4.13 -0.61
CA ILE A 152 -23.55 3.29 -1.56
C ILE A 152 -23.29 4.12 -2.82
N TYR A 153 -21.99 4.22 -3.17
CA TYR A 153 -21.55 4.89 -4.39
C TYR A 153 -21.45 3.91 -5.57
N THR A 154 -20.83 2.76 -5.35
CA THR A 154 -20.64 1.71 -6.37
C THR A 154 -20.54 0.36 -5.70
N LYS A 155 -20.98 -0.68 -6.40
CA LYS A 155 -20.80 -2.06 -5.94
C LYS A 155 -20.41 -2.95 -7.11
N ILE A 156 -19.41 -3.80 -6.94
CA ILE A 156 -18.96 -4.78 -7.94
C ILE A 156 -18.74 -6.15 -7.31
N GLU A 157 -18.75 -7.17 -8.13
CA GLU A 157 -18.27 -8.51 -7.79
C GLU A 157 -16.99 -8.80 -8.59
N HIS A 158 -16.04 -9.50 -7.98
CA HIS A 158 -14.79 -9.95 -8.57
C HIS A 158 -14.49 -11.37 -8.15
N THR A 159 -14.27 -12.28 -9.10
CA THR A 159 -13.79 -13.62 -8.81
C THR A 159 -12.28 -13.65 -8.97
N ASN A 160 -11.60 -13.98 -7.87
CA ASN A 160 -10.13 -14.05 -7.84
C ASN A 160 -9.60 -15.05 -8.86
N ASN A 161 -8.69 -14.60 -9.68
CA ASN A 161 -8.03 -15.40 -10.72
C ASN A 161 -6.52 -15.55 -10.44
N LEU A 162 -5.81 -16.22 -11.35
CA LEU A 162 -4.39 -16.50 -11.16
C LEU A 162 -3.54 -15.22 -11.03
N SER A 163 -3.89 -14.13 -11.70
CA SER A 163 -3.15 -12.86 -11.64
C SER A 163 -3.34 -12.13 -10.30
N ASP A 164 -4.36 -12.50 -9.53
CA ASP A 164 -4.61 -11.96 -8.19
C ASP A 164 -3.80 -12.69 -7.11
N THR A 165 -3.24 -13.87 -7.40
CA THR A 165 -2.59 -14.72 -6.40
C THR A 165 -1.08 -14.49 -6.36
N ASP A 166 -0.49 -14.67 -5.18
CA ASP A 166 0.95 -14.65 -4.95
C ASP A 166 1.55 -16.07 -4.83
N PHE A 167 2.87 -16.14 -4.58
CA PHE A 167 3.59 -17.40 -4.42
C PHE A 167 3.16 -18.21 -3.19
N ASN A 168 2.47 -17.59 -2.22
CA ASN A 168 1.88 -18.28 -1.06
C ASN A 168 0.51 -18.91 -1.37
N LYS A 169 0.02 -18.75 -2.62
CA LYS A 169 -1.32 -19.13 -3.09
C LYS A 169 -2.47 -18.35 -2.43
N HIS A 170 -2.16 -17.22 -1.81
CA HIS A 170 -3.13 -16.26 -1.29
C HIS A 170 -3.36 -15.14 -2.30
N VAL A 171 -4.49 -14.47 -2.20
CA VAL A 171 -4.71 -13.24 -2.96
C VAL A 171 -3.72 -12.18 -2.48
N ASN A 172 -2.98 -11.60 -3.43
CA ASN A 172 -1.99 -10.59 -3.16
C ASN A 172 -2.64 -9.32 -2.61
N ASN A 173 -2.01 -8.67 -1.65
CA ASN A 173 -2.50 -7.43 -1.05
C ASN A 173 -2.86 -6.35 -2.07
N LYS A 174 -2.10 -6.25 -3.19
CA LYS A 174 -2.39 -5.30 -4.27
C LYS A 174 -3.74 -5.56 -4.94
N SER A 175 -4.19 -6.82 -5.00
CA SER A 175 -5.43 -7.19 -5.70
C SER A 175 -6.65 -6.61 -4.99
N TYR A 176 -6.67 -6.57 -3.66
CA TYR A 176 -7.75 -5.90 -2.92
C TYR A 176 -7.83 -4.40 -3.25
N ILE A 177 -6.67 -3.74 -3.41
CA ILE A 177 -6.65 -2.32 -3.76
C ILE A 177 -7.07 -2.13 -5.23
N ASN A 178 -6.66 -3.02 -6.15
CA ASN A 178 -7.13 -3.02 -7.53
C ASN A 178 -8.66 -3.16 -7.61
N ILE A 179 -9.23 -4.10 -6.82
CA ILE A 179 -10.69 -4.31 -6.74
C ILE A 179 -11.38 -3.02 -6.24
N ALA A 180 -10.84 -2.36 -5.22
CA ALA A 180 -11.37 -1.09 -4.75
C ALA A 180 -11.26 0.01 -5.82
N GLU A 181 -10.15 0.09 -6.56
CA GLU A 181 -10.01 1.07 -7.65
C GLU A 181 -11.00 0.85 -8.80
N MET A 182 -11.40 -0.40 -9.09
CA MET A 182 -12.43 -0.68 -10.12
C MET A 182 -13.79 -0.08 -9.77
N THR A 183 -14.05 0.23 -8.49
CA THR A 183 -15.29 0.89 -8.06
C THR A 183 -15.24 2.41 -8.20
N VAL A 184 -14.08 3.00 -8.51
CA VAL A 184 -13.93 4.44 -8.67
C VAL A 184 -14.14 4.82 -10.13
N PRO A 185 -15.16 5.65 -10.48
CA PRO A 185 -15.45 6.02 -11.86
C PRO A 185 -14.29 6.74 -12.55
N ASP A 186 -14.13 6.51 -13.85
CA ASP A 186 -13.06 7.08 -14.65
C ASP A 186 -13.03 8.61 -14.63
N GLU A 187 -14.19 9.26 -14.76
CA GLU A 187 -14.28 10.72 -14.75
C GLU A 187 -13.83 11.31 -13.39
N PHE A 188 -14.07 10.56 -12.30
CA PHE A 188 -13.58 10.97 -10.99
C PHE A 188 -12.04 10.87 -10.93
N ARG A 189 -11.47 9.75 -11.39
CA ARG A 189 -10.00 9.54 -11.42
C ARG A 189 -9.26 10.54 -12.31
N LYS A 190 -9.89 10.96 -13.43
CA LYS A 190 -9.33 12.00 -14.30
C LYS A 190 -9.26 13.36 -13.61
N SER A 191 -10.26 13.70 -12.78
CA SER A 191 -10.39 15.00 -12.13
C SER A 191 -9.80 15.09 -10.73
N CYS A 192 -9.56 13.94 -10.09
CA CYS A 192 -9.07 13.87 -8.72
C CYS A 192 -7.77 13.06 -8.63
N ARG A 193 -6.95 13.36 -7.62
CA ARG A 193 -5.80 12.55 -7.24
C ARG A 193 -5.97 11.97 -5.85
N LEU A 194 -5.44 10.76 -5.65
CA LEU A 194 -5.43 10.13 -4.34
C LEU A 194 -4.46 10.87 -3.42
N LYS A 195 -4.95 11.25 -2.23
CA LYS A 195 -4.19 11.95 -1.21
C LYS A 195 -3.79 11.05 -0.05
N ASN A 196 -4.72 10.19 0.40
CA ASN A 196 -4.45 9.21 1.44
C ASN A 196 -5.11 7.89 1.09
N LEU A 197 -4.41 6.82 1.43
CA LEU A 197 -4.91 5.44 1.39
C LEU A 197 -4.59 4.78 2.73
N HIS A 198 -5.64 4.39 3.46
CA HIS A 198 -5.52 3.58 4.67
C HIS A 198 -6.25 2.26 4.46
N ILE A 199 -5.53 1.15 4.56
CA ILE A 199 -6.03 -0.21 4.30
C ILE A 199 -5.80 -1.10 5.50
N ARG A 200 -6.79 -1.95 5.81
CA ARG A 200 -6.73 -3.02 6.79
C ARG A 200 -7.10 -4.35 6.15
N PHE A 201 -6.20 -5.32 6.25
CA PHE A 201 -6.41 -6.70 5.81
C PHE A 201 -6.95 -7.52 6.98
N ASN A 202 -8.16 -8.05 6.83
CA ASN A 202 -8.88 -8.76 7.89
C ASN A 202 -8.74 -10.27 7.78
N LYS A 203 -8.77 -10.80 6.55
CA LYS A 203 -8.71 -12.26 6.26
C LYS A 203 -8.06 -12.53 4.92
N GLU A 204 -7.41 -13.68 4.82
CA GLU A 204 -6.88 -14.23 3.56
C GLU A 204 -8.03 -14.71 2.67
N THR A 205 -7.88 -14.55 1.35
CA THR A 205 -8.75 -15.15 0.34
C THR A 205 -7.89 -15.88 -0.71
N PHE A 206 -8.53 -16.70 -1.52
CA PHE A 206 -7.86 -17.67 -2.38
C PHE A 206 -8.34 -17.58 -3.83
N LEU A 207 -7.63 -18.26 -4.71
CA LEU A 207 -8.03 -18.44 -6.11
C LEU A 207 -9.45 -19.01 -6.19
N GLY A 208 -10.29 -18.41 -7.02
CA GLY A 208 -11.68 -18.83 -7.26
C GLY A 208 -12.70 -18.27 -6.25
N ASP A 209 -12.25 -17.61 -5.17
CA ASP A 209 -13.17 -16.92 -4.26
C ASP A 209 -13.82 -15.73 -4.99
N THR A 210 -15.14 -15.58 -4.83
CA THR A 210 -15.85 -14.40 -5.30
C THR A 210 -15.97 -13.38 -4.17
N LEU A 211 -15.51 -12.18 -4.47
CA LEU A 211 -15.49 -11.04 -3.54
C LEU A 211 -16.48 -9.99 -4.00
N THR A 212 -17.18 -9.38 -3.05
CA THR A 212 -18.01 -8.20 -3.29
C THR A 212 -17.30 -6.97 -2.74
N CYS A 213 -17.06 -5.98 -3.56
CA CYS A 213 -16.55 -4.68 -3.13
C CYS A 213 -17.67 -3.65 -3.17
N THR A 214 -17.99 -3.09 -2.00
CA THR A 214 -18.95 -1.98 -1.87
C THR A 214 -18.20 -0.72 -1.51
N THR A 215 -18.26 0.27 -2.39
CA THR A 215 -17.71 1.60 -2.15
C THR A 215 -18.82 2.53 -1.69
N ASN A 216 -18.58 3.21 -0.56
CA ASN A 216 -19.55 4.12 0.03
C ASN A 216 -18.96 5.52 0.16
N ARG A 217 -19.80 6.54 0.04
CA ARG A 217 -19.50 7.89 0.46
C ARG A 217 -19.53 7.99 1.98
N THR A 218 -18.83 8.97 2.51
CA THR A 218 -18.85 9.33 3.93
C THR A 218 -19.37 10.77 4.09
N GLU A 219 -19.50 11.24 5.32
CA GLU A 219 -19.85 12.65 5.60
C GLU A 219 -18.78 13.64 5.09
N LYS A 220 -17.52 13.18 4.95
CA LYS A 220 -16.44 14.04 4.46
C LYS A 220 -16.40 14.02 2.92
N PRO A 221 -16.37 15.18 2.26
CA PRO A 221 -16.23 15.23 0.81
C PRO A 221 -14.93 14.56 0.37
N TYR A 222 -14.97 13.89 -0.77
CA TYR A 222 -13.83 13.17 -1.35
C TYR A 222 -13.23 12.07 -0.46
N GLN A 223 -13.95 11.61 0.57
CA GLN A 223 -13.57 10.45 1.35
C GLN A 223 -14.54 9.31 1.06
N TYR A 224 -13.96 8.12 0.78
CA TYR A 224 -14.71 6.91 0.49
C TYR A 224 -14.23 5.77 1.37
N THR A 225 -15.17 4.86 1.70
CA THR A 225 -14.85 3.55 2.27
C THR A 225 -15.08 2.49 1.20
N HIS A 226 -14.18 1.52 1.11
CA HIS A 226 -14.32 0.36 0.26
C HIS A 226 -14.30 -0.87 1.17
N ILE A 227 -15.41 -1.58 1.23
CA ILE A 227 -15.56 -2.79 2.05
C ILE A 227 -15.57 -3.97 1.10
N ILE A 228 -14.55 -4.83 1.22
CA ILE A 228 -14.44 -6.04 0.40
C ILE A 228 -14.82 -7.21 1.27
N GLU A 229 -15.83 -7.96 0.82
CA GLU A 229 -16.43 -9.05 1.56
C GLU A 229 -16.37 -10.37 0.77
N LYS A 230 -16.23 -11.46 1.50
CA LYS A 230 -16.49 -12.82 1.04
C LYS A 230 -17.59 -13.39 1.91
N ASP A 231 -18.66 -13.88 1.29
CA ASP A 231 -19.80 -14.50 2.01
C ASP A 231 -20.35 -13.62 3.14
N GLY A 232 -20.42 -12.29 2.92
CA GLY A 232 -20.90 -11.31 3.91
C GLY A 232 -19.94 -11.00 5.06
N VAL A 233 -18.70 -11.48 4.99
CA VAL A 233 -17.66 -11.20 5.99
C VAL A 233 -16.57 -10.32 5.39
N SER A 234 -16.27 -9.19 6.02
CA SER A 234 -15.19 -8.31 5.55
C SER A 234 -13.84 -9.04 5.57
N VAL A 235 -13.18 -9.04 4.41
CA VAL A 235 -11.82 -9.56 4.21
C VAL A 235 -10.79 -8.44 4.08
N CYS A 236 -11.22 -7.25 3.62
CA CYS A 236 -10.38 -6.07 3.54
C CYS A 236 -11.24 -4.80 3.62
N ASP A 237 -10.80 -3.83 4.42
CA ASP A 237 -11.41 -2.52 4.53
C ASP A 237 -10.41 -1.46 4.07
N ILE A 238 -10.87 -0.52 3.24
CA ILE A 238 -10.03 0.54 2.70
C ILE A 238 -10.75 1.89 2.90
N VAL A 239 -9.99 2.89 3.29
CA VAL A 239 -10.40 4.30 3.31
C VAL A 239 -9.53 5.05 2.32
N THR A 240 -10.15 5.76 1.39
CA THR A 240 -9.46 6.64 0.46
C THR A 240 -9.88 8.09 0.67
N VAL A 241 -8.91 9.00 0.60
CA VAL A 241 -9.14 10.44 0.59
C VAL A 241 -8.54 10.99 -0.70
N TRP A 242 -9.35 11.75 -1.42
CA TRP A 242 -8.99 12.33 -2.71
C TRP A 242 -9.00 13.86 -2.62
N GLU A 243 -8.36 14.50 -3.57
CA GLU A 243 -8.46 15.94 -3.78
C GLU A 243 -8.56 16.26 -5.27
N GLN A 244 -9.24 17.34 -5.61
CA GLN A 244 -9.34 17.79 -7.00
C GLN A 244 -7.96 18.18 -7.53
N LYS A 245 -7.67 17.78 -8.78
CA LYS A 245 -6.49 18.26 -9.49
C LYS A 245 -6.63 19.76 -9.77
N SER A 246 -5.55 20.53 -9.64
CA SER A 246 -5.56 21.92 -10.04
C SER A 246 -5.67 22.02 -11.57
N ASN A 247 -6.30 23.09 -12.09
CA ASN A 247 -6.44 23.33 -13.55
C ASN A 247 -5.09 23.36 -14.30
N LYS A 248 -3.97 23.52 -13.60
CA LYS A 248 -2.62 23.47 -14.17
C LYS A 248 -2.10 22.03 -14.37
N GLU A 249 -2.64 21.07 -13.63
CA GLU A 249 -2.23 19.64 -13.69
C GLU A 249 -2.93 18.89 -14.84
N ASN A 250 -3.99 19.45 -15.41
CA ASN A 250 -4.76 18.85 -16.52
C ASN A 250 -4.09 19.01 -17.91
N ILE A 251 -3.01 19.79 -18.01
CA ILE A 251 -2.23 19.91 -19.25
C ILE A 251 -0.92 19.19 -19.00
N VAL A 252 -0.85 17.95 -19.45
CA VAL A 252 0.41 17.20 -19.48
C VAL A 252 1.40 18.00 -20.29
N GLU A 253 2.38 18.61 -19.67
CA GLU A 253 3.58 19.17 -20.30
C GLU A 253 4.47 18.06 -20.92
N TYR A 254 3.85 16.95 -21.30
CA TYR A 254 4.49 15.82 -21.99
C TYR A 254 5.12 16.23 -23.33
N ASN A 255 4.67 17.33 -23.90
CA ASN A 255 5.16 17.80 -25.20
C ASN A 255 6.46 18.63 -25.14
N LEU A 256 6.94 19.01 -23.98
CA LEU A 256 8.09 19.90 -23.87
C LEU A 256 9.39 19.21 -23.44
N GLU A 257 9.34 18.19 -22.60
CA GLU A 257 10.56 17.52 -22.15
C GLU A 257 11.14 16.55 -23.18
N ILE A 258 10.32 15.85 -23.97
CA ILE A 258 10.79 14.97 -25.05
C ILE A 258 11.45 15.75 -26.21
N LYS A 259 11.13 17.04 -26.38
CA LYS A 259 11.77 17.88 -27.39
C LYS A 259 13.15 18.37 -26.99
N ASN A 260 13.45 18.42 -25.69
CA ASN A 260 14.72 18.94 -25.18
C ASN A 260 15.81 17.86 -25.04
N GLU A 261 15.47 16.58 -25.07
CA GLU A 261 16.45 15.47 -25.09
C GLU A 261 16.91 15.05 -26.50
N LYS A 262 16.42 15.72 -27.56
CA LYS A 262 16.80 15.47 -28.95
C LYS A 262 17.56 16.62 -29.61
N GLN A 263 18.18 17.48 -28.80
CA GLN A 263 19.16 18.47 -29.33
C GLN A 263 20.53 18.22 -28.73
#